data_25ed48bb649863b4213879328e2ef3a5
#
_entry.id   25ed48bb649863b4213879328e2ef3a5
#
_cell.length_a   1.000
_cell.length_b   1.000
_cell.length_c   1.000
_cell.angle_alpha   90.00
_cell.angle_beta   90.00
_cell.angle_gamma   90.00
#
_symmetry.space_group_name_H-M   'P 1'
#
loop_
_entity.id
_entity.type
_entity.pdbx_description
1 polymer ?
#
loop_
_entity_poly.entity_id
_entity_poly.type
_entity_poly.pdbx_seq_one_letter_code
_entity_poly.pdbx_strand_id
1 'polypeptide(L)'
;MKFTRKTFPIALVALALAGAAFSEGVDVDGDLMRGIDDTAKSLDSDVAMKDAKAAAADARSLVETFAKVESHYGQKQETADAVGFAHHTQELAAQALKAIEANDFDAASDAVAQLTRSCKNCHEVYKKD
;
A
#
# COMPACT_ATOMS: atom_id res chain seq x y z
N MET A 1 -16.80 32.86 -61.16
CA MET A 1 -17.09 31.80 -60.22
C MET A 1 -16.64 32.26 -58.87
N LYS A 2 -17.60 32.54 -57.98
CA LYS A 2 -17.31 33.06 -56.63
C LYS A 2 -17.32 31.86 -55.66
N PHE A 3 -16.13 31.48 -55.12
CA PHE A 3 -16.00 30.47 -54.06
C PHE A 3 -16.26 31.14 -52.71
N THR A 4 -17.41 30.88 -52.13
CA THR A 4 -17.77 31.26 -50.79
C THR A 4 -17.16 30.27 -49.81
N ARG A 5 -16.10 30.69 -49.09
CA ARG A 5 -15.52 29.95 -47.96
C ARG A 5 -16.49 30.04 -46.79
N LYS A 6 -17.15 28.94 -46.48
CA LYS A 6 -17.87 28.76 -45.20
C LYS A 6 -16.87 28.43 -44.11
N THR A 7 -16.61 29.40 -43.27
CA THR A 7 -15.85 29.18 -42.02
C THR A 7 -16.77 28.54 -40.97
N PHE A 8 -16.49 27.28 -40.63
CA PHE A 8 -17.10 26.65 -39.47
C PHE A 8 -16.34 27.07 -38.22
N PRO A 9 -17.00 27.60 -37.18
CA PRO A 9 -16.37 27.81 -35.87
C PRO A 9 -16.27 26.43 -35.16
N ILE A 10 -15.06 25.97 -34.96
CA ILE A 10 -14.77 24.83 -34.09
C ILE A 10 -14.93 25.32 -32.65
N ALA A 11 -16.05 24.99 -32.02
CA ALA A 11 -16.26 25.19 -30.61
C ALA A 11 -15.42 24.13 -29.84
N LEU A 12 -14.30 24.60 -29.27
CA LEU A 12 -13.46 23.80 -28.39
C LEU A 12 -14.16 23.70 -27.03
N VAL A 13 -14.89 22.60 -26.82
CA VAL A 13 -15.43 22.28 -25.49
C VAL A 13 -14.30 21.66 -24.68
N ALA A 14 -13.65 22.47 -23.87
CA ALA A 14 -12.71 22.00 -22.85
C ALA A 14 -13.51 21.39 -21.70
N LEU A 15 -13.66 20.07 -21.69
CA LEU A 15 -14.23 19.33 -20.58
C LEU A 15 -13.16 19.18 -19.49
N ALA A 16 -13.13 20.12 -18.56
CA ALA A 16 -12.31 20.02 -17.36
C ALA A 16 -12.93 19.00 -16.41
N LEU A 17 -12.49 17.73 -16.50
CA LEU A 17 -12.73 16.72 -15.49
C LEU A 17 -11.84 17.05 -14.28
N ALA A 18 -12.35 17.89 -13.38
CA ALA A 18 -11.80 18.02 -12.04
C ALA A 18 -12.18 16.73 -11.28
N GLY A 19 -11.34 15.69 -11.40
CA GLY A 19 -11.38 14.54 -10.54
C GLY A 19 -10.94 14.96 -9.15
N ALA A 20 -11.87 15.31 -8.27
CA ALA A 20 -11.61 15.37 -6.85
C ALA A 20 -11.37 13.93 -6.38
N ALA A 21 -10.11 13.54 -6.27
CA ALA A 21 -9.72 12.35 -5.55
C ALA A 21 -10.04 12.59 -4.07
N PHE A 22 -11.24 12.19 -3.65
CA PHE A 22 -11.52 12.03 -2.23
C PHE A 22 -10.63 10.89 -1.74
N SER A 23 -9.53 11.24 -1.11
CA SER A 23 -8.78 10.33 -0.26
C SER A 23 -9.67 10.10 0.97
N GLU A 24 -10.54 9.07 0.91
CA GLU A 24 -11.20 8.59 2.11
C GLU A 24 -10.10 8.10 3.05
N GLY A 25 -9.91 8.84 4.15
CA GLY A 25 -8.95 8.46 5.18
C GLY A 25 -9.35 7.09 5.74
N VAL A 26 -8.46 6.13 5.62
CA VAL A 26 -8.65 4.81 6.26
C VAL A 26 -8.54 5.01 7.76
N ASP A 27 -9.54 4.55 8.50
CA ASP A 27 -9.45 4.49 9.95
C ASP A 27 -8.58 3.29 10.36
N VAL A 28 -7.56 3.57 11.18
CA VAL A 28 -6.66 2.51 11.69
C VAL A 28 -7.26 1.99 12.98
N ASP A 29 -8.10 1.01 12.86
CA ASP A 29 -8.80 0.34 13.95
C ASP A 29 -8.35 -1.12 14.15
N GLY A 30 -8.98 -1.79 15.11
CA GLY A 30 -8.69 -3.19 15.42
C GLY A 30 -9.06 -4.15 14.30
N ASP A 31 -10.03 -3.83 13.45
CA ASP A 31 -10.45 -4.69 12.35
C ASP A 31 -9.43 -4.63 11.21
N LEU A 32 -8.96 -3.43 10.86
CA LEU A 32 -7.87 -3.24 9.92
C LEU A 32 -6.60 -3.98 10.38
N MET A 33 -6.24 -3.82 11.66
CA MET A 33 -5.05 -4.47 12.22
C MET A 33 -5.14 -6.00 12.22
N ARG A 34 -6.33 -6.58 12.48
CA ARG A 34 -6.56 -8.03 12.33
C ARG A 34 -6.39 -8.48 10.88
N GLY A 35 -6.95 -7.73 9.93
CA GLY A 35 -6.78 -8.03 8.49
C GLY A 35 -5.32 -7.98 8.05
N ILE A 36 -4.54 -7.02 8.54
CA ILE A 36 -3.09 -6.94 8.30
C ILE A 36 -2.36 -8.17 8.89
N ASP A 37 -2.67 -8.53 10.13
CA ASP A 37 -2.06 -9.69 10.81
C ASP A 37 -2.37 -11.00 10.09
N ASP A 38 -3.62 -11.20 9.66
CA ASP A 38 -4.04 -12.36 8.90
C ASP A 38 -3.32 -12.43 7.54
N THR A 39 -3.22 -11.29 6.83
CA THR A 39 -2.50 -11.22 5.55
C THR A 39 -0.99 -11.48 5.73
N ALA A 40 -0.38 -10.97 6.79
CA ALA A 40 1.03 -11.22 7.07
C ALA A 40 1.32 -12.70 7.39
N LYS A 41 0.42 -13.36 8.12
CA LYS A 41 0.51 -14.82 8.39
C LYS A 41 0.30 -15.65 7.11
N SER A 42 -0.65 -15.25 6.26
CA SER A 42 -0.85 -15.87 4.95
C SER A 42 0.40 -15.75 4.09
N LEU A 43 0.97 -14.55 4.00
CA LEU A 43 2.22 -14.29 3.27
C LEU A 43 3.37 -15.18 3.75
N ASP A 44 3.57 -15.30 5.06
CA ASP A 44 4.61 -16.18 5.63
C ASP A 44 4.42 -17.65 5.22
N SER A 45 3.18 -18.12 5.29
CA SER A 45 2.82 -19.49 4.86
C SER A 45 3.04 -19.69 3.36
N ASP A 46 2.62 -18.75 2.53
CA ASP A 46 2.73 -18.86 1.08
C ASP A 46 4.18 -18.79 0.60
N VAL A 47 5.01 -17.97 1.26
CA VAL A 47 6.47 -17.95 1.03
C VAL A 47 7.09 -19.30 1.41
N ALA A 48 6.72 -19.87 2.56
CA ALA A 48 7.22 -21.18 2.99
C ALA A 48 6.82 -22.31 2.02
N MET A 49 5.61 -22.23 1.46
CA MET A 49 5.12 -23.18 0.44
C MET A 49 5.64 -22.88 -0.98
N LYS A 50 6.33 -21.77 -1.17
CA LYS A 50 6.81 -21.27 -2.48
C LYS A 50 5.67 -21.03 -3.47
N ASP A 51 4.49 -20.65 -2.98
CA ASP A 51 3.37 -20.19 -3.81
C ASP A 51 3.57 -18.74 -4.21
N ALA A 52 4.30 -18.53 -5.31
CA ALA A 52 4.64 -17.19 -5.79
C ALA A 52 3.41 -16.33 -6.09
N LYS A 53 2.30 -16.93 -6.55
CA LYS A 53 1.10 -16.19 -6.92
C LYS A 53 0.36 -15.67 -5.69
N ALA A 54 0.11 -16.53 -4.71
CA ALA A 54 -0.55 -16.16 -3.47
C ALA A 54 0.32 -15.20 -2.66
N ALA A 55 1.60 -15.51 -2.48
CA ALA A 55 2.55 -14.67 -1.76
C ALA A 55 2.66 -13.25 -2.37
N ALA A 56 2.70 -13.12 -3.70
CA ALA A 56 2.76 -11.82 -4.36
C ALA A 56 1.46 -11.01 -4.16
N ALA A 57 0.30 -11.66 -4.14
CA ALA A 57 -0.97 -10.99 -3.86
C ALA A 57 -1.01 -10.45 -2.44
N ASP A 58 -0.59 -11.22 -1.45
CA ASP A 58 -0.54 -10.82 -0.04
C ASP A 58 0.48 -9.70 0.19
N ALA A 59 1.67 -9.81 -0.40
CA ALA A 59 2.69 -8.76 -0.30
C ALA A 59 2.21 -7.42 -0.90
N ARG A 60 1.53 -7.43 -2.06
CA ARG A 60 0.92 -6.21 -2.63
C ARG A 60 -0.15 -5.63 -1.73
N SER A 61 -1.01 -6.47 -1.17
CA SER A 61 -2.03 -6.03 -0.22
C SER A 61 -1.43 -5.32 0.98
N LEU A 62 -0.33 -5.85 1.54
CA LEU A 62 0.38 -5.21 2.65
C LEU A 62 1.02 -3.89 2.25
N VAL A 63 1.65 -3.79 1.07
CA VAL A 63 2.20 -2.52 0.55
C VAL A 63 1.13 -1.44 0.48
N GLU A 64 -0.03 -1.76 -0.10
CA GLU A 64 -1.15 -0.83 -0.25
C GLU A 64 -1.75 -0.43 1.10
N THR A 65 -1.91 -1.40 2.00
CA THR A 65 -2.51 -1.15 3.31
C THR A 65 -1.59 -0.32 4.19
N PHE A 66 -0.28 -0.58 4.20
CA PHE A 66 0.66 0.23 4.97
C PHE A 66 0.85 1.64 4.41
N ALA A 67 0.67 1.87 3.11
CA ALA A 67 0.58 3.23 2.57
C ALA A 67 -0.60 4.02 3.17
N LYS A 68 -1.73 3.35 3.39
CA LYS A 68 -2.90 3.96 4.04
C LYS A 68 -2.66 4.21 5.52
N VAL A 69 -2.01 3.28 6.23
CA VAL A 69 -1.63 3.42 7.64
C VAL A 69 -0.66 4.61 7.80
N GLU A 70 0.35 4.71 6.93
CA GLU A 70 1.28 5.84 6.90
C GLU A 70 0.54 7.18 6.72
N SER A 71 -0.36 7.24 5.74
CA SER A 71 -1.18 8.43 5.47
C SER A 71 -2.06 8.81 6.67
N HIS A 72 -2.67 7.84 7.36
CA HIS A 72 -3.48 8.08 8.55
C HIS A 72 -2.68 8.74 9.66
N TYR A 73 -1.50 8.21 9.97
CA TYR A 73 -0.64 8.79 11.00
C TYR A 73 0.03 10.09 10.56
N GLY A 74 0.32 10.27 9.27
CA GLY A 74 0.85 11.50 8.72
C GLY A 74 -0.06 12.73 8.88
N GLN A 75 -1.36 12.51 9.09
CA GLN A 75 -2.33 13.56 9.38
C GLN A 75 -2.39 13.95 10.88
N LYS A 76 -1.72 13.20 11.74
CA LYS A 76 -1.71 13.39 13.21
C LYS A 76 -0.34 13.91 13.64
N GLN A 77 -0.27 15.12 14.18
CA GLN A 77 0.99 15.79 14.54
C GLN A 77 1.79 15.09 15.66
N GLU A 78 1.16 14.25 16.46
CA GLU A 78 1.76 13.62 17.66
C GLU A 78 2.30 12.20 17.40
N THR A 79 2.31 11.74 16.15
CA THR A 79 2.61 10.35 15.79
C THR A 79 3.68 10.22 14.70
N ALA A 80 4.70 11.09 14.73
CA ALA A 80 5.78 11.07 13.72
C ALA A 80 6.50 9.71 13.67
N ASP A 81 6.69 9.04 14.80
CA ASP A 81 7.31 7.72 14.85
C ASP A 81 6.41 6.65 14.21
N ALA A 82 5.08 6.76 14.35
CA ALA A 82 4.14 5.83 13.72
C ALA A 82 4.20 5.90 12.19
N VAL A 83 4.42 7.10 11.62
CA VAL A 83 4.67 7.28 10.19
C VAL A 83 5.92 6.51 9.77
N GLY A 84 7.01 6.66 10.52
CA GLY A 84 8.26 5.95 10.26
C GLY A 84 8.11 4.43 10.35
N PHE A 85 7.38 3.90 11.33
CA PHE A 85 7.10 2.48 11.44
C PHE A 85 6.25 1.97 10.28
N ALA A 86 5.20 2.69 9.90
CA ALA A 86 4.33 2.31 8.78
C ALA A 86 5.10 2.31 7.45
N HIS A 87 5.89 3.34 7.20
CA HIS A 87 6.75 3.44 6.03
C HIS A 87 7.76 2.29 5.95
N HIS A 88 8.48 2.02 7.04
CA HIS A 88 9.45 0.92 7.09
C HIS A 88 8.79 -0.44 6.85
N THR A 89 7.60 -0.67 7.42
CA THR A 89 6.87 -1.92 7.21
C THR A 89 6.39 -2.06 5.77
N GLN A 90 5.96 -0.96 5.15
CA GLN A 90 5.64 -0.91 3.72
C GLN A 90 6.84 -1.28 2.85
N GLU A 91 8.03 -0.74 3.16
CA GLU A 91 9.26 -1.07 2.42
C GLU A 91 9.62 -2.55 2.54
N LEU A 92 9.45 -3.15 3.72
CA LEU A 92 9.69 -4.58 3.92
C LEU A 92 8.71 -5.45 3.13
N ALA A 93 7.43 -5.05 3.05
CA ALA A 93 6.45 -5.72 2.20
C ALA A 93 6.82 -5.61 0.71
N ALA A 94 7.31 -4.45 0.26
CA ALA A 94 7.79 -4.24 -1.10
C ALA A 94 9.06 -5.06 -1.41
N GLN A 95 9.96 -5.22 -0.45
CA GLN A 95 11.14 -6.08 -0.59
C GLN A 95 10.74 -7.56 -0.70
N ALA A 96 9.79 -8.02 0.13
CA ALA A 96 9.24 -9.36 0.01
C ALA A 96 8.62 -9.59 -1.37
N LEU A 97 7.79 -8.66 -1.86
CA LEU A 97 7.19 -8.74 -3.19
C LEU A 97 8.24 -8.87 -4.29
N LYS A 98 9.27 -8.03 -4.26
CA LYS A 98 10.36 -8.08 -5.24
C LYS A 98 11.10 -9.42 -5.24
N ALA A 99 11.39 -9.97 -4.06
CA ALA A 99 12.03 -11.26 -3.91
C ALA A 99 11.13 -12.40 -4.43
N ILE A 100 9.82 -12.37 -4.13
CA ILE A 100 8.84 -13.35 -4.63
C ILE A 100 8.77 -13.32 -6.16
N GLU A 101 8.70 -12.13 -6.76
CA GLU A 101 8.65 -11.95 -8.21
C GLU A 101 9.96 -12.43 -8.90
N ALA A 102 11.07 -12.43 -8.20
CA ALA A 102 12.35 -13.01 -8.63
C ALA A 102 12.47 -14.52 -8.30
N ASN A 103 11.46 -15.15 -7.70
CA ASN A 103 11.49 -16.53 -7.16
C ASN A 103 12.62 -16.76 -6.15
N ASP A 104 13.08 -15.71 -5.47
CA ASP A 104 14.03 -15.77 -4.37
C ASP A 104 13.28 -15.88 -3.03
N PHE A 105 12.86 -17.10 -2.70
CA PHE A 105 12.06 -17.36 -1.51
C PHE A 105 12.87 -17.26 -0.21
N ASP A 106 14.18 -17.39 -0.26
CA ASP A 106 15.03 -17.20 0.92
C ASP A 106 15.07 -15.69 1.28
N ALA A 107 15.30 -14.82 0.31
CA ALA A 107 15.22 -13.37 0.51
C ALA A 107 13.80 -12.91 0.89
N ALA A 108 12.77 -13.53 0.31
CA ALA A 108 11.37 -13.26 0.68
C ALA A 108 11.09 -13.62 2.13
N SER A 109 11.53 -14.78 2.60
CA SER A 109 11.39 -15.21 3.99
C SER A 109 12.09 -14.26 4.96
N ASP A 110 13.30 -13.81 4.63
CA ASP A 110 14.03 -12.83 5.44
C ASP A 110 13.27 -11.49 5.54
N ALA A 111 12.71 -11.01 4.44
CA ALA A 111 11.92 -9.79 4.42
C ALA A 111 10.63 -9.92 5.24
N VAL A 112 9.92 -11.05 5.14
CA VAL A 112 8.71 -11.34 5.92
C VAL A 112 9.01 -11.43 7.41
N ALA A 113 10.11 -12.07 7.80
CA ALA A 113 10.55 -12.13 9.19
C ALA A 113 10.86 -10.73 9.77
N GLN A 114 11.45 -9.85 8.96
CA GLN A 114 11.68 -8.46 9.36
C GLN A 114 10.37 -7.66 9.45
N LEU A 115 9.44 -7.88 8.53
CA LEU A 115 8.11 -7.27 8.55
C LEU A 115 7.36 -7.61 9.85
N THR A 116 7.36 -8.87 10.25
CA THR A 116 6.73 -9.30 11.51
C THR A 116 7.35 -8.61 12.73
N ARG A 117 8.68 -8.45 12.75
CA ARG A 117 9.37 -7.69 13.82
C ARG A 117 8.98 -6.20 13.82
N SER A 118 8.82 -5.59 12.64
CA SER A 118 8.40 -4.19 12.51
C SER A 118 6.99 -3.97 13.07
N CYS A 119 6.06 -4.90 12.83
CA CYS A 119 4.71 -4.88 13.43
C CYS A 119 4.79 -4.83 14.97
N LYS A 120 5.62 -5.70 15.55
CA LYS A 120 5.81 -5.74 17.00
C LYS A 120 6.38 -4.44 17.55
N ASN A 121 7.39 -3.87 16.93
CA ASN A 121 8.04 -2.64 17.37
C ASN A 121 7.06 -1.46 17.40
N CYS A 122 6.22 -1.32 16.38
CA CYS A 122 5.17 -0.30 16.35
C CYS A 122 4.14 -0.51 17.47
N HIS A 123 3.68 -1.75 17.67
CA HIS A 123 2.69 -2.08 18.68
C HIS A 123 3.20 -1.91 20.11
N GLU A 124 4.47 -2.05 20.38
CA GLU A 124 5.05 -1.75 21.70
C GLU A 124 4.87 -0.28 22.11
N VAL A 125 4.80 0.63 21.13
CA VAL A 125 4.65 2.06 21.36
C VAL A 125 3.17 2.50 21.30
N TYR A 126 2.41 1.99 20.33
CA TYR A 126 1.09 2.55 19.96
C TYR A 126 -0.10 1.63 20.26
N LYS A 127 0.10 0.34 20.54
CA LYS A 127 -0.99 -0.53 20.96
C LYS A 127 -1.35 -0.19 22.41
N LYS A 128 -2.53 0.41 22.59
CA LYS A 128 -3.13 0.53 23.92
C LYS A 128 -3.97 -0.71 24.16
N ASP A 129 -3.70 -1.40 25.28
CA ASP A 129 -4.50 -2.50 25.78
C ASP A 129 -5.91 -2.03 26.18
#